data_e8d9360ab8b8835051bdb0f91cf895f8
#
_entry.id   e8d9360ab8b8835051bdb0f91cf895f8
#
_cell.length_a   1.000
_cell.length_b   1.000
_cell.length_c   1.000
_cell.angle_alpha   90.00
_cell.angle_beta   90.00
_cell.angle_gamma   90.00
#
_symmetry.space_group_name_H-M   'P 1'
#
loop_
_entity.id
_entity.type
_entity.pdbx_description
1 polymer ?
#
loop_
_entity_poly.entity_id
_entity_poly.type
_entity_poly.pdbx_seq_one_letter_code
_entity_poly.pdbx_strand_id
1 'polypeptide(L)'
;MSAQLIDSRSYRRALAVRDLTDAALGPHALQLLVHDAVGALCARWECPAIVYRAPPVVPIADNYDALGYPPDGAARDARHTRYVTPGRLLRTQTSAMLPGALAMLAPADYDDVLLVCPGLTYRRDTIDRLHVAEPHQLDLWRIGKRSVDRRTLEDMVRTVAHAMLPGAQLRLDPASHPYTVNGLEVHARVGRDWIEILECGLADPRLLEASGLPAATHRGLAMGVGLDRMLMLRKGIDDIRVLRSADPRIARQMLDLEPYRPVSDQPAIRRDLSIAVDENATAAQLCDRVREVVGPRSSSIEAIEVLSATSYGELGAAARERLGIAPRQKNVLLRIVIRDLERTLESAEANRLRDEIYAALHEGGVHSWAAR
;
A
#
# COMPACT_ATOMS: atom_id res chain seq x y z
N MET A 1 8.67 23.63 4.59
CA MET A 1 8.90 22.75 5.77
C MET A 1 9.98 21.74 5.38
N SER A 2 11.04 21.52 6.19
CA SER A 2 12.01 20.47 5.90
C SER A 2 11.29 19.13 6.04
N ALA A 3 11.27 18.31 4.97
CA ALA A 3 10.67 17.00 5.02
C ALA A 3 11.41 16.15 6.08
N GLN A 4 10.66 15.53 6.98
CA GLN A 4 11.24 14.58 7.92
C GLN A 4 11.76 13.35 7.15
N LEU A 5 13.06 13.16 7.16
CA LEU A 5 13.71 12.03 6.48
C LEU A 5 13.52 10.75 7.29
N ILE A 6 13.46 9.62 6.56
CA ILE A 6 13.48 8.28 7.18
C ILE A 6 14.84 8.03 7.83
N ASP A 7 14.86 7.40 9.02
CA ASP A 7 16.12 7.00 9.66
C ASP A 7 16.78 5.79 8.95
N SER A 8 18.09 5.61 9.20
CA SER A 8 18.87 4.55 8.53
C SER A 8 18.43 3.12 8.86
N ARG A 9 17.81 2.89 10.03
CA ARG A 9 17.31 1.57 10.42
C ARG A 9 16.03 1.24 9.67
N SER A 10 15.07 2.18 9.67
CA SER A 10 13.80 2.05 8.95
C SER A 10 14.02 1.98 7.44
N TYR A 11 14.97 2.75 6.89
CA TYR A 11 15.35 2.67 5.49
C TYR A 11 15.86 1.27 5.11
N ARG A 12 16.83 0.73 5.87
CA ARG A 12 17.36 -0.63 5.60
C ARG A 12 16.29 -1.70 5.72
N ARG A 13 15.38 -1.58 6.72
CA ARG A 13 14.28 -2.51 6.89
C ARG A 13 13.32 -2.47 5.69
N ALA A 14 12.95 -1.29 5.21
CA ALA A 14 12.07 -1.15 4.05
C ALA A 14 12.67 -1.80 2.80
N LEU A 15 13.99 -1.60 2.55
CA LEU A 15 14.68 -2.20 1.41
C LEU A 15 14.91 -3.72 1.53
N ALA A 16 14.88 -4.26 2.75
CA ALA A 16 15.01 -5.70 2.97
C ALA A 16 13.72 -6.49 2.72
N VAL A 17 12.59 -5.80 2.54
CA VAL A 17 11.32 -6.47 2.24
C VAL A 17 11.39 -7.09 0.84
N ARG A 18 11.14 -8.41 0.76
CA ARG A 18 11.11 -9.13 -0.50
C ARG A 18 10.00 -8.62 -1.40
N ASP A 19 10.30 -8.28 -2.63
CA ASP A 19 9.30 -8.03 -3.68
C ASP A 19 8.76 -9.37 -4.19
N LEU A 20 7.52 -9.69 -3.82
CA LEU A 20 6.86 -10.95 -4.18
C LEU A 20 6.44 -10.98 -5.66
N THR A 21 6.50 -9.87 -6.38
CA THR A 21 6.26 -9.81 -7.82
C THR A 21 7.51 -10.15 -8.64
N ASP A 22 8.69 -10.22 -8.00
CA ASP A 22 9.96 -10.50 -8.69
C ASP A 22 10.31 -11.98 -8.61
N ALA A 23 10.23 -12.66 -9.75
CA ALA A 23 10.55 -14.09 -9.86
C ALA A 23 12.03 -14.41 -9.56
N ALA A 24 12.94 -13.44 -9.72
CA ALA A 24 14.36 -13.61 -9.35
C ALA A 24 14.56 -13.77 -7.84
N LEU A 25 13.60 -13.26 -7.03
CA LEU A 25 13.60 -13.38 -5.57
C LEU A 25 12.83 -14.61 -5.06
N GLY A 26 12.38 -15.49 -5.98
CA GLY A 26 11.67 -16.73 -5.69
C GLY A 26 10.18 -16.69 -6.06
N PRO A 27 9.52 -17.86 -6.17
CA PRO A 27 8.15 -17.97 -6.65
C PRO A 27 7.13 -17.41 -5.64
N HIS A 28 6.03 -16.84 -6.17
CA HIS A 28 4.88 -16.39 -5.38
C HIS A 28 3.61 -16.24 -6.24
N ALA A 29 2.43 -16.45 -5.66
CA ALA A 29 1.14 -16.35 -6.34
C ALA A 29 0.84 -14.96 -6.94
N LEU A 30 1.44 -13.87 -6.42
CA LEU A 30 1.32 -12.54 -7.04
C LEU A 30 1.86 -12.53 -8.48
N GLN A 31 2.88 -13.33 -8.78
CA GLN A 31 3.44 -13.43 -10.14
C GLN A 31 2.43 -14.08 -11.09
N LEU A 32 1.64 -15.04 -10.60
CA LEU A 32 0.58 -15.67 -11.38
C LEU A 32 -0.54 -14.68 -11.69
N LEU A 33 -0.95 -13.86 -10.72
CA LEU A 33 -1.94 -12.79 -10.97
C LEU A 33 -1.46 -11.80 -12.02
N VAL A 34 -0.20 -11.36 -11.94
CA VAL A 34 0.40 -10.46 -12.94
C VAL A 34 0.42 -11.15 -14.31
N HIS A 35 0.85 -12.40 -14.37
CA HIS A 35 0.89 -13.19 -15.61
C HIS A 35 -0.50 -13.31 -16.25
N ASP A 36 -1.52 -13.66 -15.47
CA ASP A 36 -2.89 -13.84 -15.95
C ASP A 36 -3.48 -12.53 -16.50
N ALA A 37 -3.29 -11.40 -15.78
CA ALA A 37 -3.74 -10.10 -16.26
C ALA A 37 -3.05 -9.66 -17.56
N VAL A 38 -1.72 -9.78 -17.60
CA VAL A 38 -0.92 -9.40 -18.77
C VAL A 38 -1.26 -10.29 -19.96
N GLY A 39 -1.32 -11.62 -19.76
CA GLY A 39 -1.69 -12.58 -20.81
C GLY A 39 -3.07 -12.31 -21.40
N ALA A 40 -4.07 -12.02 -20.53
CA ALA A 40 -5.43 -11.71 -20.98
C ALA A 40 -5.49 -10.41 -21.79
N LEU A 41 -4.77 -9.34 -21.38
CA LEU A 41 -4.74 -8.07 -22.11
C LEU A 41 -3.98 -8.19 -23.43
N CYS A 42 -2.82 -8.88 -23.46
CA CYS A 42 -2.06 -9.12 -24.69
C CYS A 42 -2.86 -9.94 -25.71
N ALA A 43 -3.56 -10.98 -25.27
CA ALA A 43 -4.45 -11.75 -26.12
C ALA A 43 -5.64 -10.93 -26.64
N ARG A 44 -6.20 -10.05 -25.79
CA ARG A 44 -7.34 -9.20 -26.13
C ARG A 44 -7.01 -8.11 -27.15
N TRP A 45 -5.79 -7.57 -27.07
CA TRP A 45 -5.37 -6.44 -27.91
C TRP A 45 -4.37 -6.80 -29.01
N GLU A 46 -3.89 -8.05 -29.02
CA GLU A 46 -2.86 -8.52 -29.95
C GLU A 46 -1.61 -7.64 -29.94
N CYS A 47 -1.19 -7.23 -28.73
CA CYS A 47 -0.04 -6.34 -28.53
C CYS A 47 1.03 -6.99 -27.65
N PRO A 48 2.32 -6.64 -27.83
CA PRO A 48 3.38 -7.09 -26.94
C PRO A 48 3.27 -6.44 -25.57
N ALA A 49 3.81 -7.13 -24.54
CA ALA A 49 4.00 -6.55 -23.22
C ALA A 49 5.49 -6.25 -22.96
N ILE A 50 5.75 -5.13 -22.30
CA ILE A 50 7.08 -4.73 -21.82
C ILE A 50 7.02 -4.58 -20.31
N VAL A 51 7.77 -5.41 -19.59
CA VAL A 51 7.90 -5.29 -18.14
C VAL A 51 9.02 -4.31 -17.81
N TYR A 52 8.68 -3.26 -17.08
CA TYR A 52 9.64 -2.27 -16.60
C TYR A 52 9.73 -2.31 -15.08
N ARG A 53 10.96 -2.38 -14.57
CA ARG A 53 11.27 -2.34 -13.14
C ARG A 53 12.32 -1.27 -12.87
N ALA A 54 12.17 -0.55 -11.77
CA ALA A 54 13.11 0.46 -11.32
C ALA A 54 13.42 0.27 -9.83
N PRO A 55 14.57 0.76 -9.34
CA PRO A 55 14.89 0.78 -7.92
C PRO A 55 13.79 1.46 -7.09
N PRO A 56 13.60 1.06 -5.82
CA PRO A 56 12.54 1.61 -4.98
C PRO A 56 12.75 3.07 -4.58
N VAL A 57 14.00 3.57 -4.61
CA VAL A 57 14.34 4.96 -4.30
C VAL A 57 14.30 5.78 -5.57
N VAL A 58 13.30 6.65 -5.68
CA VAL A 58 13.03 7.45 -6.88
C VAL A 58 13.20 8.95 -6.61
N PRO A 59 13.44 9.78 -7.65
CA PRO A 59 13.31 11.23 -7.54
C PRO A 59 11.89 11.64 -7.11
N ILE A 60 11.78 12.74 -6.37
CA ILE A 60 10.47 13.36 -6.05
C ILE A 60 9.73 13.68 -7.36
N ALA A 61 10.47 14.17 -8.36
CA ALA A 61 9.91 14.50 -9.67
C ALA A 61 9.19 13.32 -10.32
N ASP A 62 9.76 12.12 -10.30
CA ASP A 62 9.17 10.93 -10.92
C ASP A 62 7.92 10.44 -10.16
N ASN A 63 7.94 10.57 -8.82
CA ASN A 63 6.83 10.11 -7.99
C ASN A 63 5.63 11.05 -8.00
N TYR A 64 5.87 12.36 -8.25
CA TYR A 64 4.83 13.38 -8.12
C TYR A 64 4.78 14.37 -9.29
N ASP A 65 5.88 15.08 -9.61
CA ASP A 65 5.82 16.21 -10.54
C ASP A 65 5.44 15.76 -11.95
N ALA A 66 6.11 14.73 -12.46
CA ALA A 66 5.85 14.15 -13.77
C ALA A 66 4.45 13.53 -13.89
N LEU A 67 3.86 13.12 -12.75
CA LEU A 67 2.50 12.58 -12.67
C LEU A 67 1.44 13.66 -12.41
N GLY A 68 1.84 14.95 -12.38
CA GLY A 68 0.90 16.06 -12.23
C GLY A 68 0.36 16.27 -10.81
N TYR A 69 0.98 15.68 -9.77
CA TYR A 69 0.60 15.98 -8.39
C TYR A 69 1.00 17.40 -8.00
N PRO A 70 0.10 18.21 -7.42
CA PRO A 70 0.41 19.58 -7.04
C PRO A 70 1.50 19.63 -5.98
N PRO A 71 2.36 20.70 -5.98
CA PRO A 71 3.48 20.82 -5.03
C PRO A 71 3.07 20.84 -3.56
N ASP A 72 1.88 21.31 -3.26
CA ASP A 72 1.25 21.40 -1.93
C ASP A 72 0.24 20.28 -1.66
N GLY A 73 0.16 19.29 -2.55
CA GLY A 73 -0.79 18.19 -2.45
C GLY A 73 -0.55 17.30 -1.23
N ALA A 74 -1.64 16.87 -0.58
CA ALA A 74 -1.60 16.02 0.62
C ALA A 74 -0.79 14.73 0.44
N ALA A 75 -0.75 14.16 -0.76
CA ALA A 75 0.04 12.96 -1.08
C ALA A 75 1.55 13.14 -0.83
N ARG A 76 2.05 14.39 -0.91
CA ARG A 76 3.48 14.72 -0.68
C ARG A 76 3.83 14.92 0.79
N ASP A 77 2.84 14.93 1.67
CA ASP A 77 3.09 15.14 3.09
C ASP A 77 3.95 13.99 3.65
N ALA A 78 4.93 14.33 4.50
CA ALA A 78 5.78 13.36 5.18
C ALA A 78 4.99 12.40 6.09
N ARG A 79 3.74 12.72 6.42
CA ARG A 79 2.80 11.82 7.11
C ARG A 79 2.41 10.60 6.28
N HIS A 80 2.57 10.67 4.95
CA HIS A 80 2.25 9.59 4.01
C HIS A 80 3.47 9.10 3.23
N THR A 81 4.47 9.96 3.06
CA THR A 81 5.65 9.73 2.22
C THR A 81 6.91 9.54 3.06
N ARG A 82 7.72 8.54 2.71
CA ARG A 82 9.03 8.27 3.33
C ARG A 82 10.15 8.89 2.51
N TYR A 83 10.54 10.11 2.86
CA TYR A 83 11.64 10.82 2.22
C TYR A 83 12.99 10.24 2.66
N VAL A 84 13.87 9.95 1.69
CA VAL A 84 15.22 9.39 1.92
C VAL A 84 16.28 10.51 1.94
N THR A 85 16.13 11.47 1.03
CA THR A 85 16.93 12.70 0.96
C THR A 85 16.01 13.88 0.59
N PRO A 86 16.47 15.14 0.61
CA PRO A 86 15.66 16.27 0.16
C PRO A 86 15.12 16.15 -1.27
N GLY A 87 15.76 15.34 -2.13
CA GLY A 87 15.33 15.15 -3.54
C GLY A 87 14.82 13.76 -3.89
N ARG A 88 14.82 12.81 -2.94
CA ARG A 88 14.45 11.40 -3.22
C ARG A 88 13.59 10.80 -2.11
N LEU A 89 12.76 9.85 -2.49
CA LEU A 89 11.86 9.14 -1.59
C LEU A 89 11.78 7.64 -1.94
N LEU A 90 11.26 6.84 -1.03
CA LEU A 90 10.77 5.50 -1.35
C LEU A 90 9.43 5.65 -2.08
N ARG A 91 9.34 5.11 -3.33
CA ARG A 91 8.15 5.30 -4.18
C ARG A 91 6.85 4.92 -3.45
N THR A 92 5.86 5.81 -3.53
CA THR A 92 4.56 5.59 -2.88
C THR A 92 3.56 4.86 -3.76
N GLN A 93 3.88 4.69 -5.04
CA GLN A 93 3.08 4.05 -6.08
C GLN A 93 3.99 3.51 -7.19
N THR A 94 3.55 2.47 -7.88
CA THR A 94 4.30 1.92 -9.04
C THR A 94 4.28 2.87 -10.23
N SER A 95 3.32 3.80 -10.32
CA SER A 95 3.26 4.87 -11.32
C SER A 95 4.52 5.78 -11.30
N ALA A 96 5.27 5.82 -10.19
CA ALA A 96 6.58 6.50 -10.13
C ALA A 96 7.62 5.93 -11.11
N MET A 97 7.39 4.75 -11.67
CA MET A 97 8.23 4.16 -12.71
C MET A 97 7.89 4.64 -14.12
N LEU A 98 6.71 5.25 -14.31
CA LEU A 98 6.21 5.62 -15.63
C LEU A 98 7.06 6.63 -16.39
N PRO A 99 7.59 7.70 -15.79
CA PRO A 99 8.41 8.65 -16.53
C PRO A 99 9.59 7.97 -17.24
N GLY A 100 10.31 7.09 -16.52
CA GLY A 100 11.40 6.31 -17.10
C GLY A 100 10.94 5.28 -18.12
N ALA A 101 9.82 4.61 -17.86
CA ALA A 101 9.26 3.59 -18.75
C ALA A 101 8.72 4.18 -20.06
N LEU A 102 8.02 5.31 -20.02
CA LEU A 102 7.52 6.01 -21.21
C LEU A 102 8.65 6.61 -22.02
N ALA A 103 9.68 7.20 -21.38
CA ALA A 103 10.86 7.69 -22.07
C ALA A 103 11.64 6.57 -22.80
N MET A 104 11.62 5.35 -22.27
CA MET A 104 12.17 4.17 -22.96
C MET A 104 11.34 3.77 -24.18
N LEU A 105 10.00 3.93 -24.14
CA LEU A 105 9.12 3.58 -25.25
C LEU A 105 9.20 4.59 -26.43
N ALA A 106 9.36 5.86 -26.13
CA ALA A 106 9.27 6.94 -27.12
C ALA A 106 10.16 6.73 -28.38
N PRO A 107 11.43 6.29 -28.28
CA PRO A 107 12.27 6.05 -29.45
C PRO A 107 11.86 4.85 -30.29
N ALA A 108 11.12 3.91 -29.73
CA ALA A 108 10.75 2.65 -30.40
C ALA A 108 9.50 2.75 -31.26
N ASP A 109 8.72 3.84 -31.14
CA ASP A 109 7.54 4.19 -31.92
C ASP A 109 6.52 3.04 -32.08
N TYR A 110 6.17 2.39 -30.98
CA TYR A 110 5.20 1.28 -30.96
C TYR A 110 3.82 1.73 -31.45
N ASP A 111 3.21 0.93 -32.35
CA ASP A 111 1.80 1.14 -32.76
C ASP A 111 0.82 0.78 -31.63
N ASP A 112 1.14 -0.19 -30.81
CA ASP A 112 0.37 -0.62 -29.63
C ASP A 112 1.25 -1.48 -28.73
N VAL A 113 1.30 -1.17 -27.44
CA VAL A 113 2.11 -1.90 -26.46
C VAL A 113 1.48 -1.83 -25.07
N LEU A 114 1.57 -2.91 -24.31
CA LEU A 114 1.24 -2.98 -22.89
C LEU A 114 2.51 -2.81 -22.05
N LEU A 115 2.63 -1.68 -21.38
CA LEU A 115 3.66 -1.43 -20.38
C LEU A 115 3.19 -1.99 -19.04
N VAL A 116 4.06 -2.76 -18.37
CA VAL A 116 3.77 -3.49 -17.12
C VAL A 116 4.80 -3.07 -16.06
N CYS A 117 4.36 -2.40 -15.01
CA CYS A 117 5.21 -1.90 -13.94
C CYS A 117 4.80 -2.51 -12.58
N PRO A 118 5.23 -3.74 -12.25
CA PRO A 118 4.94 -4.37 -10.97
C PRO A 118 5.99 -4.03 -9.92
N GLY A 119 5.63 -4.00 -8.65
CA GLY A 119 6.61 -3.89 -7.58
C GLY A 119 6.07 -3.45 -6.23
N LEU A 120 6.98 -3.37 -5.27
CA LEU A 120 6.73 -2.81 -3.95
C LEU A 120 6.52 -1.30 -4.02
N THR A 121 5.61 -0.81 -3.20
CA THR A 121 5.44 0.59 -2.84
C THR A 121 5.64 0.78 -1.35
N TYR A 122 5.86 2.00 -0.89
CA TYR A 122 6.27 2.28 0.48
C TYR A 122 5.43 3.44 1.02
N ARG A 123 4.53 3.15 1.93
CA ARG A 123 3.61 4.14 2.50
C ARG A 123 3.69 4.13 4.01
N ARG A 124 3.35 5.25 4.63
CA ARG A 124 2.97 5.26 6.03
C ARG A 124 1.49 4.89 6.09
N ASP A 125 1.20 3.72 6.61
CA ASP A 125 -0.16 3.19 6.65
C ASP A 125 -0.51 2.62 8.02
N THR A 126 -1.79 2.40 8.29
CA THR A 126 -2.27 1.74 9.50
C THR A 126 -1.78 0.29 9.60
N ILE A 127 -1.86 -0.28 10.80
CA ILE A 127 -1.67 -1.72 11.01
C ILE A 127 -3.06 -2.31 11.21
N ASP A 128 -3.51 -3.06 10.23
CA ASP A 128 -4.74 -3.83 10.29
C ASP A 128 -4.66 -5.04 9.36
N ARG A 129 -5.78 -5.78 9.24
CA ARG A 129 -5.83 -7.01 8.44
C ARG A 129 -5.75 -6.78 6.92
N LEU A 130 -5.93 -5.54 6.44
CA LEU A 130 -5.99 -5.20 5.02
C LEU A 130 -4.84 -4.31 4.55
N HIS A 131 -4.03 -3.74 5.48
CA HIS A 131 -3.00 -2.77 5.16
C HIS A 131 -1.62 -3.18 5.67
N VAL A 132 -0.63 -2.94 4.83
CA VAL A 132 0.81 -3.06 5.14
C VAL A 132 1.54 -1.81 4.67
N ALA A 133 2.70 -1.55 5.26
CA ALA A 133 3.51 -0.38 4.91
C ALA A 133 4.25 -0.53 3.57
N GLU A 134 4.43 -1.74 3.09
CA GLU A 134 5.09 -2.09 1.84
C GLU A 134 4.18 -2.96 0.95
N PRO A 135 3.04 -2.42 0.43
CA PRO A 135 2.15 -3.18 -0.44
C PRO A 135 2.74 -3.36 -1.85
N HIS A 136 2.31 -4.42 -2.53
CA HIS A 136 2.61 -4.61 -3.94
C HIS A 136 1.53 -3.95 -4.80
N GLN A 137 1.97 -3.26 -5.82
CA GLN A 137 1.12 -2.68 -6.85
C GLN A 137 1.56 -3.12 -8.25
N LEU A 138 0.65 -2.97 -9.19
CA LEU A 138 0.87 -3.19 -10.60
C LEU A 138 0.27 -2.03 -11.38
N ASP A 139 1.09 -1.30 -12.13
CA ASP A 139 0.62 -0.41 -13.15
C ASP A 139 0.61 -1.12 -14.51
N LEU A 140 -0.51 -1.00 -15.23
CA LEU A 140 -0.74 -1.50 -16.58
C LEU A 140 -1.10 -0.31 -17.47
N TRP A 141 -0.26 -0.03 -18.47
CA TRP A 141 -0.48 1.08 -19.39
C TRP A 141 -0.48 0.57 -20.83
N ARG A 142 -1.63 0.64 -21.49
CA ARG A 142 -1.67 0.46 -22.94
C ARG A 142 -1.30 1.79 -23.60
N ILE A 143 -0.26 1.80 -24.41
CA ILE A 143 0.22 2.98 -25.14
C ILE A 143 0.29 2.64 -26.63
N GLY A 144 -0.26 3.51 -27.45
CA GLY A 144 -0.21 3.30 -28.89
C GLY A 144 -0.93 4.37 -29.70
N LYS A 145 -1.05 4.12 -31.01
CA LYS A 145 -1.66 5.04 -31.98
C LYS A 145 -3.16 4.79 -32.19
N ARG A 146 -3.69 3.70 -31.63
CA ARG A 146 -5.11 3.37 -31.71
C ARG A 146 -5.94 4.31 -30.81
N SER A 147 -7.14 4.67 -31.27
CA SER A 147 -8.06 5.44 -30.44
C SER A 147 -8.49 4.65 -29.21
N VAL A 148 -8.60 5.34 -28.08
CA VAL A 148 -9.10 4.80 -26.82
C VAL A 148 -10.25 5.70 -26.32
N ASP A 149 -11.23 5.06 -25.69
CA ASP A 149 -12.41 5.72 -25.16
C ASP A 149 -12.86 5.05 -23.84
N ARG A 150 -13.97 5.48 -23.29
CA ARG A 150 -14.57 4.90 -22.10
C ARG A 150 -14.89 3.41 -22.26
N ARG A 151 -15.30 2.95 -23.44
CA ARG A 151 -15.66 1.56 -23.69
C ARG A 151 -14.41 0.67 -23.66
N THR A 152 -13.33 1.12 -24.28
CA THR A 152 -12.02 0.41 -24.23
C THR A 152 -11.45 0.38 -22.82
N LEU A 153 -11.66 1.42 -22.00
CA LEU A 153 -11.28 1.43 -20.58
C LEU A 153 -12.09 0.39 -19.78
N GLU A 154 -13.40 0.37 -19.94
CA GLU A 154 -14.25 -0.61 -19.27
C GLU A 154 -14.00 -2.05 -19.73
N ASP A 155 -13.62 -2.26 -21.00
CA ASP A 155 -13.17 -3.56 -21.50
C ASP A 155 -11.86 -3.99 -20.84
N MET A 156 -10.90 -3.08 -20.65
CA MET A 156 -9.69 -3.32 -19.86
C MET A 156 -10.01 -3.76 -18.44
N VAL A 157 -10.90 -3.02 -17.75
CA VAL A 157 -11.35 -3.35 -16.39
C VAL A 157 -11.93 -4.77 -16.33
N ARG A 158 -12.86 -5.09 -17.22
CA ARG A 158 -13.51 -6.41 -17.26
C ARG A 158 -12.50 -7.53 -17.54
N THR A 159 -11.57 -7.30 -18.46
CA THR A 159 -10.54 -8.28 -18.84
C THR A 159 -9.62 -8.58 -17.65
N VAL A 160 -9.08 -7.56 -16.99
CA VAL A 160 -8.19 -7.71 -15.84
C VAL A 160 -8.93 -8.32 -14.64
N ALA A 161 -10.11 -7.80 -14.32
CA ALA A 161 -10.89 -8.32 -13.20
C ALA A 161 -11.31 -9.78 -13.42
N HIS A 162 -11.69 -10.18 -14.63
CA HIS A 162 -12.02 -11.58 -14.93
C HIS A 162 -10.80 -12.49 -14.81
N ALA A 163 -9.63 -12.06 -15.28
CA ALA A 163 -8.41 -12.84 -15.21
C ALA A 163 -7.92 -13.03 -13.76
N MET A 164 -7.93 -11.96 -12.97
CA MET A 164 -7.39 -11.98 -11.60
C MET A 164 -8.43 -12.46 -10.55
N LEU A 165 -9.71 -12.15 -10.74
CA LEU A 165 -10.79 -12.42 -9.79
C LEU A 165 -12.06 -12.93 -10.53
N PRO A 166 -12.03 -14.16 -11.09
CA PRO A 166 -13.13 -14.70 -11.87
C PRO A 166 -14.46 -14.70 -11.09
N GLY A 167 -15.52 -14.25 -11.76
CA GLY A 167 -16.86 -14.25 -11.18
C GLY A 167 -17.16 -13.11 -10.21
N ALA A 168 -16.22 -12.18 -9.95
CA ALA A 168 -16.47 -11.05 -9.08
C ALA A 168 -17.54 -10.10 -9.66
N GLN A 169 -18.44 -9.64 -8.79
CA GLN A 169 -19.33 -8.53 -9.10
C GLN A 169 -18.56 -7.22 -8.96
N LEU A 170 -18.62 -6.37 -9.98
CA LEU A 170 -17.88 -5.11 -10.02
C LEU A 170 -18.83 -3.91 -9.92
N ARG A 171 -18.36 -2.86 -9.23
CA ARG A 171 -18.94 -1.53 -9.23
C ARG A 171 -17.87 -0.54 -9.68
N LEU A 172 -18.22 0.33 -10.59
CA LEU A 172 -17.34 1.35 -11.16
C LEU A 172 -17.85 2.72 -10.71
N ASP A 173 -17.06 3.43 -9.95
CA ASP A 173 -17.34 4.77 -9.46
C ASP A 173 -16.41 5.78 -10.14
N PRO A 174 -16.87 7.01 -10.46
CA PRO A 174 -15.98 8.05 -10.98
C PRO A 174 -14.88 8.40 -9.97
N ALA A 175 -13.65 8.52 -10.45
CA ALA A 175 -12.49 8.91 -9.66
C ALA A 175 -11.64 9.93 -10.42
N SER A 176 -10.77 10.65 -9.72
CA SER A 176 -9.88 11.65 -10.30
C SER A 176 -8.44 11.41 -9.90
N HIS A 177 -7.58 11.19 -10.88
CA HIS A 177 -6.13 11.06 -10.69
C HIS A 177 -5.42 12.13 -11.51
N PRO A 178 -4.32 12.71 -11.02
CA PRO A 178 -3.65 13.82 -11.70
C PRO A 178 -3.11 13.47 -13.10
N TYR A 179 -2.84 12.19 -13.36
CA TYR A 179 -2.24 11.67 -14.61
C TYR A 179 -3.22 10.94 -15.53
N THR A 180 -4.52 10.99 -15.20
CA THR A 180 -5.57 10.39 -16.03
C THR A 180 -6.74 11.35 -16.25
N VAL A 181 -7.50 11.11 -17.31
CA VAL A 181 -8.80 11.75 -17.56
C VAL A 181 -9.90 10.67 -17.57
N ASN A 182 -11.11 11.05 -17.18
CA ASN A 182 -12.27 10.14 -17.08
C ASN A 182 -11.97 8.91 -16.19
N GLY A 183 -11.31 9.15 -15.05
CA GLY A 183 -10.89 8.11 -14.13
C GLY A 183 -12.04 7.36 -13.48
N LEU A 184 -11.75 6.15 -13.07
CA LEU A 184 -12.62 5.23 -12.38
C LEU A 184 -11.89 4.57 -11.21
N GLU A 185 -12.62 4.37 -10.14
CA GLU A 185 -12.32 3.48 -9.04
C GLU A 185 -13.21 2.24 -9.17
N VAL A 186 -12.62 1.06 -9.06
CA VAL A 186 -13.34 -0.21 -9.26
C VAL A 186 -13.33 -1.02 -7.98
N HIS A 187 -14.51 -1.39 -7.56
CA HIS A 187 -14.73 -2.20 -6.37
C HIS A 187 -15.23 -3.61 -6.74
N ALA A 188 -14.75 -4.62 -6.03
CA ALA A 188 -15.29 -5.96 -6.05
C ALA A 188 -16.18 -6.21 -4.84
N ARG A 189 -17.26 -6.97 -5.03
CA ARG A 189 -18.16 -7.34 -3.94
C ARG A 189 -17.60 -8.51 -3.12
N VAL A 190 -17.54 -8.33 -1.80
CA VAL A 190 -17.12 -9.35 -0.84
C VAL A 190 -18.20 -9.47 0.24
N GLY A 191 -19.00 -10.53 0.18
CA GLY A 191 -20.16 -10.67 1.06
C GLY A 191 -21.14 -9.51 0.88
N ARG A 192 -21.26 -8.64 1.88
CA ARG A 192 -22.10 -7.43 1.84
C ARG A 192 -21.33 -6.15 1.51
N ASP A 193 -20.00 -6.20 1.55
CA ASP A 193 -19.13 -5.03 1.40
C ASP A 193 -18.59 -4.88 -0.03
N TRP A 194 -18.18 -3.67 -0.35
CA TRP A 194 -17.48 -3.34 -1.59
C TRP A 194 -16.04 -2.96 -1.26
N ILE A 195 -15.09 -3.66 -1.83
CA ILE A 195 -13.66 -3.44 -1.61
C ILE A 195 -13.05 -2.93 -2.91
N GLU A 196 -12.38 -1.78 -2.83
CA GLU A 196 -11.59 -1.23 -3.91
C GLU A 196 -10.47 -2.19 -4.30
N ILE A 197 -10.34 -2.47 -5.59
CA ILE A 197 -9.35 -3.40 -6.14
C ILE A 197 -8.41 -2.76 -7.15
N LEU A 198 -8.86 -1.76 -7.89
CA LEU A 198 -8.06 -1.05 -8.88
C LEU A 198 -8.64 0.34 -9.18
N GLU A 199 -7.77 1.19 -9.68
CA GLU A 199 -8.10 2.50 -10.24
C GLU A 199 -7.64 2.55 -11.71
N CYS A 200 -8.35 3.28 -12.57
CA CYS A 200 -7.99 3.38 -13.99
C CYS A 200 -8.49 4.67 -14.63
N GLY A 201 -8.02 4.96 -15.84
CA GLY A 201 -8.44 6.11 -16.61
C GLY A 201 -7.81 6.14 -18.01
N LEU A 202 -8.18 7.12 -18.81
CA LEU A 202 -7.46 7.43 -20.04
C LEU A 202 -6.17 8.17 -19.65
N ALA A 203 -5.03 7.84 -20.25
CA ALA A 203 -3.77 8.54 -19.99
C ALA A 203 -3.92 10.04 -20.33
N ASP A 204 -3.47 10.90 -19.42
CA ASP A 204 -3.47 12.35 -19.68
C ASP A 204 -2.53 12.66 -20.87
N PRO A 205 -3.01 13.33 -21.92
CA PRO A 205 -2.19 13.69 -23.07
C PRO A 205 -0.94 14.48 -22.69
N ARG A 206 -0.99 15.30 -21.64
CA ARG A 206 0.15 16.09 -21.16
C ARG A 206 1.28 15.21 -20.63
N LEU A 207 0.94 14.10 -19.95
CA LEU A 207 1.92 13.13 -19.49
C LEU A 207 2.63 12.43 -20.66
N LEU A 208 1.88 12.05 -21.70
CA LEU A 208 2.45 11.42 -22.89
C LEU A 208 3.40 12.38 -23.62
N GLU A 209 3.00 13.63 -23.83
CA GLU A 209 3.82 14.67 -24.45
C GLU A 209 5.10 14.95 -23.67
N ALA A 210 5.01 15.10 -22.36
CA ALA A 210 6.16 15.30 -21.47
C ALA A 210 7.15 14.13 -21.50
N SER A 211 6.68 12.94 -21.88
CA SER A 211 7.48 11.72 -22.01
C SER A 211 8.01 11.47 -23.42
N GLY A 212 7.79 12.40 -24.36
CA GLY A 212 8.25 12.29 -25.75
C GLY A 212 7.31 11.49 -26.68
N LEU A 213 6.10 11.23 -26.26
CA LEU A 213 5.03 10.57 -27.04
C LEU A 213 4.00 11.62 -27.48
N PRO A 214 4.01 12.08 -28.76
CA PRO A 214 3.15 13.17 -29.19
C PRO A 214 1.66 12.83 -29.02
N ALA A 215 0.91 13.64 -28.25
CA ALA A 215 -0.50 13.44 -28.02
C ALA A 215 -1.36 13.61 -29.30
N ALA A 216 -0.81 14.15 -30.38
CA ALA A 216 -1.46 14.15 -31.69
C ALA A 216 -1.64 12.73 -32.26
N THR A 217 -0.72 11.82 -31.97
CA THR A 217 -0.68 10.46 -32.53
C THR A 217 -0.83 9.35 -31.49
N HIS A 218 -0.42 9.58 -30.25
CA HIS A 218 -0.45 8.58 -29.19
C HIS A 218 -1.61 8.77 -28.24
N ARG A 219 -2.15 7.65 -27.76
CA ARG A 219 -3.20 7.55 -26.75
C ARG A 219 -2.84 6.47 -25.76
N GLY A 220 -3.45 6.47 -24.61
CA GLY A 220 -3.22 5.41 -23.61
C GLY A 220 -4.39 5.15 -22.69
N LEU A 221 -4.40 3.94 -22.15
CA LEU A 221 -5.18 3.52 -21.00
C LEU A 221 -4.25 3.28 -19.84
N ALA A 222 -4.64 3.71 -18.65
CA ALA A 222 -3.89 3.56 -17.41
C ALA A 222 -4.70 2.77 -16.39
N MET A 223 -4.04 1.86 -15.66
CA MET A 223 -4.66 1.10 -14.58
C MET A 223 -3.63 0.80 -13.49
N GLY A 224 -3.99 1.11 -12.23
CA GLY A 224 -3.26 0.73 -11.04
C GLY A 224 -4.01 -0.34 -10.25
N VAL A 225 -3.39 -1.47 -9.95
CA VAL A 225 -3.98 -2.61 -9.24
C VAL A 225 -3.28 -2.83 -7.89
N GLY A 226 -4.04 -2.94 -6.81
CA GLY A 226 -3.56 -3.37 -5.49
C GLY A 226 -3.40 -4.88 -5.44
N LEU A 227 -2.19 -5.39 -5.71
CA LEU A 227 -1.94 -6.83 -5.89
C LEU A 227 -2.18 -7.66 -4.63
N ASP A 228 -1.76 -7.17 -3.45
CA ASP A 228 -1.95 -7.90 -2.20
C ASP A 228 -3.45 -8.11 -1.92
N ARG A 229 -4.24 -7.05 -2.06
CA ARG A 229 -5.70 -7.11 -1.87
C ARG A 229 -6.36 -8.02 -2.89
N MET A 230 -5.92 -7.96 -4.16
CA MET A 230 -6.41 -8.84 -5.22
C MET A 230 -6.15 -10.32 -4.89
N LEU A 231 -4.94 -10.66 -4.40
CA LEU A 231 -4.61 -12.03 -4.02
C LEU A 231 -5.40 -12.49 -2.78
N MET A 232 -5.59 -11.62 -1.81
CA MET A 232 -6.43 -11.92 -0.65
C MET A 232 -7.84 -12.29 -1.07
N LEU A 233 -8.46 -11.51 -1.95
CA LEU A 233 -9.81 -11.78 -2.46
C LEU A 233 -9.85 -13.06 -3.29
N ARG A 234 -8.85 -13.28 -4.16
CA ARG A 234 -8.75 -14.48 -5.00
C ARG A 234 -8.67 -15.77 -4.20
N LYS A 235 -7.92 -15.76 -3.09
CA LYS A 235 -7.68 -16.94 -2.26
C LYS A 235 -8.59 -17.03 -1.01
N GLY A 236 -9.43 -16.03 -0.74
CA GLY A 236 -10.24 -15.98 0.48
C GLY A 236 -9.40 -15.79 1.75
N ILE A 237 -8.36 -14.94 1.68
CA ILE A 237 -7.48 -14.62 2.81
C ILE A 237 -8.00 -13.39 3.55
N ASP A 238 -8.24 -13.50 4.85
CA ASP A 238 -8.78 -12.43 5.69
C ASP A 238 -7.70 -11.53 6.32
N ASP A 239 -6.42 -11.91 6.20
CA ASP A 239 -5.32 -11.22 6.87
C ASP A 239 -4.12 -11.11 5.92
N ILE A 240 -3.76 -9.87 5.56
CA ILE A 240 -2.69 -9.56 4.60
C ILE A 240 -1.32 -10.12 5.02
N ARG A 241 -1.08 -10.32 6.33
CA ARG A 241 0.17 -10.88 6.85
C ARG A 241 0.43 -12.29 6.36
N VAL A 242 -0.63 -13.05 6.05
CA VAL A 242 -0.54 -14.42 5.51
C VAL A 242 0.27 -14.46 4.22
N LEU A 243 0.19 -13.42 3.39
CA LEU A 243 0.91 -13.36 2.10
C LEU A 243 2.43 -13.45 2.24
N ARG A 244 2.97 -13.10 3.40
CA ARG A 244 4.41 -13.03 3.68
C ARG A 244 4.85 -13.94 4.82
N SER A 245 3.98 -14.85 5.26
CA SER A 245 4.31 -15.79 6.35
C SER A 245 5.50 -16.67 5.98
N ALA A 246 6.41 -16.84 6.93
CA ALA A 246 7.55 -17.74 6.81
C ALA A 246 7.19 -19.20 7.17
N ASP A 247 5.99 -19.46 7.73
CA ASP A 247 5.53 -20.82 8.01
C ASP A 247 5.48 -21.64 6.72
N PRO A 248 6.21 -22.76 6.60
CA PRO A 248 6.25 -23.56 5.37
C PRO A 248 4.87 -24.07 4.90
N ARG A 249 3.93 -24.25 5.82
CA ARG A 249 2.56 -24.70 5.53
C ARG A 249 1.74 -23.59 4.85
N ILE A 250 1.98 -22.35 5.25
CA ILE A 250 1.38 -21.15 4.67
C ILE A 250 2.10 -20.79 3.38
N ALA A 251 3.42 -20.70 3.41
CA ALA A 251 4.25 -20.30 2.26
C ALA A 251 4.01 -21.21 1.03
N ARG A 252 3.80 -22.52 1.24
CA ARG A 252 3.46 -23.45 0.14
C ARG A 252 2.15 -23.10 -0.53
N GLN A 253 1.15 -22.64 0.20
CA GLN A 253 -0.13 -22.22 -0.35
C GLN A 253 -0.04 -20.85 -1.09
N MET A 254 1.04 -20.11 -0.92
CA MET A 254 1.30 -18.87 -1.67
C MET A 254 2.02 -19.12 -3.01
N LEU A 255 2.04 -20.34 -3.51
CA LEU A 255 2.64 -20.71 -4.81
C LEU A 255 1.59 -20.95 -5.92
N ASP A 256 0.30 -20.94 -5.59
CA ASP A 256 -0.82 -21.15 -6.49
C ASP A 256 -1.95 -20.12 -6.24
N LEU A 257 -3.03 -20.21 -7.02
CA LEU A 257 -4.24 -19.36 -6.88
C LEU A 257 -5.44 -20.13 -6.28
N GLU A 258 -5.20 -21.34 -5.74
CA GLU A 258 -6.25 -22.11 -5.06
C GLU A 258 -6.68 -21.40 -3.75
N PRO A 259 -7.93 -21.61 -3.30
CA PRO A 259 -8.40 -21.05 -2.04
C PRO A 259 -7.48 -21.40 -0.86
N TYR A 260 -7.19 -20.40 -0.04
CA TYR A 260 -6.37 -20.56 1.16
C TYR A 260 -7.11 -21.41 2.21
N ARG A 261 -6.39 -22.34 2.80
CA ARG A 261 -6.88 -23.15 3.93
C ARG A 261 -6.13 -22.74 5.18
N PRO A 262 -6.82 -22.16 6.19
CA PRO A 262 -6.19 -21.74 7.42
C PRO A 262 -5.40 -22.88 8.07
N VAL A 263 -4.18 -22.59 8.47
CA VAL A 263 -3.28 -23.55 9.11
C VAL A 263 -3.53 -23.61 10.60
N SER A 264 -3.97 -22.49 11.20
CA SER A 264 -4.29 -22.38 12.63
C SER A 264 -5.24 -21.20 12.89
N ASP A 265 -6.20 -21.39 13.78
CA ASP A 265 -7.07 -20.34 14.32
C ASP A 265 -6.57 -19.90 15.71
N GLN A 266 -5.42 -19.22 15.75
CA GLN A 266 -4.89 -18.73 17.01
C GLN A 266 -5.75 -17.59 17.59
N PRO A 267 -6.07 -17.59 18.90
CA PRO A 267 -6.84 -16.53 19.52
C PRO A 267 -6.05 -15.21 19.55
N ALA A 268 -6.75 -14.11 19.26
CA ALA A 268 -6.16 -12.78 19.42
C ALA A 268 -6.19 -12.34 20.89
N ILE A 269 -5.10 -11.70 21.32
CA ILE A 269 -4.99 -11.01 22.62
C ILE A 269 -5.18 -9.51 22.38
N ARG A 270 -6.12 -8.88 23.10
CA ARG A 270 -6.36 -7.42 22.99
C ARG A 270 -5.73 -6.71 24.18
N ARG A 271 -5.10 -5.56 23.91
CA ARG A 271 -4.54 -4.67 24.94
C ARG A 271 -4.86 -3.22 24.59
N ASP A 272 -5.40 -2.50 25.56
CA ASP A 272 -5.74 -1.10 25.41
C ASP A 272 -4.66 -0.23 26.06
N LEU A 273 -4.27 0.87 25.38
CA LEU A 273 -3.27 1.83 25.78
C LEU A 273 -3.85 3.23 25.74
N SER A 274 -3.66 4.00 26.81
CA SER A 274 -3.95 5.43 26.84
C SER A 274 -2.63 6.19 26.80
N ILE A 275 -2.38 6.92 25.71
CA ILE A 275 -1.11 7.61 25.42
C ILE A 275 -1.33 9.10 25.19
N ALA A 276 -0.37 9.94 25.59
CA ALA A 276 -0.29 11.34 25.19
C ALA A 276 0.62 11.43 23.97
N VAL A 277 0.17 12.08 22.91
CA VAL A 277 0.91 12.28 21.66
C VAL A 277 0.68 13.69 21.14
N ASP A 278 1.51 14.16 20.20
CA ASP A 278 1.31 15.45 19.52
C ASP A 278 -0.13 15.57 19.00
N GLU A 279 -0.71 16.76 19.09
CA GLU A 279 -2.10 17.03 18.68
C GLU A 279 -2.38 16.70 17.22
N ASN A 280 -1.36 16.78 16.35
CA ASN A 280 -1.44 16.51 14.92
C ASN A 280 -1.03 15.07 14.54
N ALA A 281 -0.62 14.25 15.50
CA ALA A 281 -0.21 12.86 15.22
C ALA A 281 -1.36 12.07 14.59
N THR A 282 -1.06 11.38 13.48
CA THR A 282 -2.01 10.52 12.76
C THR A 282 -1.87 9.06 13.18
N ALA A 283 -2.93 8.26 12.97
CA ALA A 283 -2.88 6.81 13.22
C ALA A 283 -1.75 6.14 12.43
N ALA A 284 -1.54 6.52 11.18
CA ALA A 284 -0.48 5.97 10.33
C ALA A 284 0.93 6.25 10.90
N GLN A 285 1.17 7.48 11.42
CA GLN A 285 2.44 7.80 12.07
C GLN A 285 2.66 6.99 13.35
N LEU A 286 1.61 6.79 14.16
CA LEU A 286 1.70 5.95 15.36
C LEU A 286 2.02 4.50 14.98
N CYS A 287 1.35 3.95 13.97
CA CYS A 287 1.62 2.61 13.45
C CYS A 287 3.05 2.46 12.89
N ASP A 288 3.58 3.50 12.23
CA ASP A 288 4.94 3.48 11.70
C ASP A 288 5.98 3.46 12.85
N ARG A 289 5.77 4.26 13.90
CA ARG A 289 6.59 4.22 15.12
C ARG A 289 6.53 2.87 15.81
N VAL A 290 5.36 2.23 15.85
CA VAL A 290 5.25 0.85 16.37
C VAL A 290 6.11 -0.11 15.54
N ARG A 291 6.01 -0.08 14.21
CA ARG A 291 6.84 -0.93 13.34
C ARG A 291 8.33 -0.71 13.57
N GLU A 292 8.74 0.53 13.80
CA GLU A 292 10.14 0.90 14.07
C GLU A 292 10.66 0.26 15.36
N VAL A 293 9.88 0.33 16.43
CA VAL A 293 10.28 -0.13 17.75
C VAL A 293 10.24 -1.65 17.87
N VAL A 294 9.12 -2.27 17.50
CA VAL A 294 8.96 -3.72 17.65
C VAL A 294 9.68 -4.52 16.57
N GLY A 295 10.04 -3.88 15.45
CA GLY A 295 10.80 -4.50 14.37
C GLY A 295 10.09 -5.72 13.78
N PRO A 296 10.78 -6.87 13.61
CA PRO A 296 10.18 -8.08 13.02
C PRO A 296 8.95 -8.60 13.77
N ARG A 297 8.83 -8.33 15.07
CA ARG A 297 7.65 -8.73 15.88
C ARG A 297 6.38 -7.96 15.51
N SER A 298 6.46 -6.94 14.65
CA SER A 298 5.27 -6.30 14.09
C SER A 298 4.37 -7.27 13.32
N SER A 299 4.90 -8.38 12.83
CA SER A 299 4.13 -9.47 12.22
C SER A 299 3.12 -10.11 13.19
N SER A 300 3.35 -10.03 14.50
CA SER A 300 2.40 -10.51 15.51
C SER A 300 1.31 -9.47 15.87
N ILE A 301 1.37 -8.25 15.31
CA ILE A 301 0.32 -7.23 15.52
C ILE A 301 -0.66 -7.34 14.36
N GLU A 302 -1.88 -7.80 14.65
CA GLU A 302 -2.96 -7.92 13.67
C GLU A 302 -3.58 -6.56 13.34
N ALA A 303 -3.80 -5.72 14.37
CA ALA A 303 -4.38 -4.40 14.20
C ALA A 303 -4.00 -3.44 15.34
N ILE A 304 -4.00 -2.14 15.02
CA ILE A 304 -3.98 -1.04 15.98
C ILE A 304 -5.18 -0.14 15.68
N GLU A 305 -6.13 -0.13 16.60
CA GLU A 305 -7.38 0.61 16.48
C GLU A 305 -7.33 1.87 17.35
N VAL A 306 -7.65 3.03 16.79
CA VAL A 306 -7.88 4.25 17.57
C VAL A 306 -9.32 4.22 18.08
N LEU A 307 -9.51 3.94 19.37
CA LEU A 307 -10.83 3.89 19.99
C LEU A 307 -11.39 5.30 20.26
N SER A 308 -10.51 6.23 20.69
CA SER A 308 -10.86 7.64 20.88
C SER A 308 -9.63 8.52 20.85
N ALA A 309 -9.84 9.80 20.51
CA ALA A 309 -8.84 10.84 20.63
C ALA A 309 -9.49 12.05 21.34
N THR A 310 -8.89 12.50 22.43
CA THR A 310 -9.43 13.58 23.27
C THR A 310 -8.39 14.69 23.38
N SER A 311 -8.76 15.91 23.03
CA SER A 311 -7.87 17.07 23.10
C SER A 311 -7.51 17.41 24.55
N TYR A 312 -6.39 18.11 24.75
CA TYR A 312 -5.97 18.57 26.07
C TYR A 312 -7.08 19.34 26.80
N GLY A 313 -7.80 20.22 26.10
CA GLY A 313 -8.86 21.02 26.67
C GLY A 313 -10.05 20.23 27.20
N GLU A 314 -10.37 19.11 26.59
CA GLU A 314 -11.51 18.24 26.95
C GLU A 314 -11.19 17.26 28.07
N LEU A 315 -9.90 17.05 28.39
CA LEU A 315 -9.48 16.14 29.47
C LEU A 315 -9.71 16.77 30.84
N GLY A 316 -10.23 15.97 31.78
CA GLY A 316 -10.31 16.33 33.18
C GLY A 316 -8.92 16.44 33.85
N ALA A 317 -8.81 17.22 34.93
CA ALA A 317 -7.55 17.48 35.63
C ALA A 317 -6.80 16.20 36.05
N ALA A 318 -7.50 15.24 36.63
CA ALA A 318 -6.91 13.95 37.05
C ALA A 318 -6.33 13.13 35.89
N ALA A 319 -6.95 13.20 34.70
CA ALA A 319 -6.43 12.53 33.50
C ALA A 319 -5.19 13.22 32.95
N ARG A 320 -5.17 14.56 32.96
CA ARG A 320 -4.00 15.36 32.55
C ARG A 320 -2.80 15.06 33.45
N GLU A 321 -3.01 15.03 34.74
CA GLU A 321 -1.95 14.72 35.72
C GLU A 321 -1.40 13.30 35.55
N ARG A 322 -2.29 12.30 35.45
CA ARG A 322 -1.92 10.90 35.25
C ARG A 322 -1.10 10.64 34.00
N LEU A 323 -1.42 11.35 32.91
CA LEU A 323 -0.72 11.23 31.62
C LEU A 323 0.51 12.13 31.53
N GLY A 324 0.63 13.15 32.39
CA GLY A 324 1.64 14.19 32.23
C GLY A 324 1.53 14.92 30.90
N ILE A 325 0.29 15.08 30.39
CA ILE A 325 0.02 15.59 29.05
C ILE A 325 0.18 17.11 28.99
N ALA A 326 0.79 17.62 27.93
CA ALA A 326 1.02 19.05 27.68
C ALA A 326 -0.08 19.66 26.76
N PRO A 327 -0.25 21.02 26.75
CA PRO A 327 -1.32 21.69 25.99
C PRO A 327 -1.35 21.44 24.48
N ARG A 328 -0.21 21.08 23.85
CA ARG A 328 -0.12 20.76 22.42
C ARG A 328 -0.16 19.25 22.16
N GLN A 329 -0.69 18.51 23.10
CA GLN A 329 -0.87 17.06 22.99
C GLN A 329 -2.35 16.69 23.08
N LYS A 330 -2.69 15.53 22.55
CA LYS A 330 -3.99 14.86 22.73
C LYS A 330 -3.78 13.50 23.40
N ASN A 331 -4.79 13.06 24.14
CA ASN A 331 -4.85 11.67 24.61
C ASN A 331 -5.46 10.80 23.52
N VAL A 332 -4.78 9.71 23.17
CA VAL A 332 -5.29 8.69 22.26
C VAL A 332 -5.44 7.39 23.01
N LEU A 333 -6.63 6.79 22.97
CA LEU A 333 -6.89 5.45 23.43
C LEU A 333 -6.74 4.49 22.25
N LEU A 334 -5.71 3.65 22.31
CA LEU A 334 -5.43 2.64 21.30
C LEU A 334 -5.80 1.25 21.80
N ARG A 335 -6.35 0.42 20.92
CA ARG A 335 -6.43 -1.03 21.09
C ARG A 335 -5.41 -1.70 20.20
N ILE A 336 -4.55 -2.53 20.79
CA ILE A 336 -3.63 -3.38 20.07
C ILE A 336 -4.22 -4.78 20.04
N VAL A 337 -4.43 -5.31 18.83
CA VAL A 337 -4.84 -6.70 18.60
C VAL A 337 -3.58 -7.49 18.23
N ILE A 338 -3.20 -8.41 19.10
CA ILE A 338 -1.98 -9.20 18.98
C ILE A 338 -2.37 -10.63 18.66
N ARG A 339 -1.92 -11.13 17.52
CA ARG A 339 -2.11 -12.52 17.07
C ARG A 339 -0.90 -12.95 16.27
N ASP A 340 -0.26 -14.00 16.70
CA ASP A 340 0.73 -14.70 15.91
C ASP A 340 0.04 -15.69 14.96
N LEU A 341 0.48 -15.77 13.71
CA LEU A 341 -0.14 -16.65 12.69
C LEU A 341 0.31 -18.12 12.85
N GLU A 342 1.40 -18.37 13.54
CA GLU A 342 2.07 -19.66 13.60
C GLU A 342 1.92 -20.37 14.95
N ARG A 343 1.73 -19.60 16.04
CA ARG A 343 1.64 -20.12 17.41
C ARG A 343 0.72 -19.33 18.32
N THR A 344 0.30 -19.92 19.40
CA THR A 344 -0.39 -19.21 20.48
C THR A 344 0.59 -18.34 21.26
N LEU A 345 0.22 -17.06 21.47
CA LEU A 345 0.99 -16.14 22.31
C LEU A 345 0.57 -16.27 23.78
N GLU A 346 1.58 -16.18 24.67
CA GLU A 346 1.32 -16.06 26.10
C GLU A 346 0.95 -14.62 26.49
N SER A 347 0.11 -14.48 27.52
CA SER A 347 -0.25 -13.17 28.07
C SER A 347 0.96 -12.31 28.46
N ALA A 348 2.02 -12.93 28.96
CA ALA A 348 3.26 -12.25 29.34
C ALA A 348 3.99 -11.66 28.12
N GLU A 349 4.01 -12.37 27.00
CA GLU A 349 4.59 -11.86 25.75
C GLU A 349 3.78 -10.66 25.20
N ALA A 350 2.46 -10.78 25.20
CA ALA A 350 1.59 -9.70 24.79
C ALA A 350 1.72 -8.46 25.69
N ASN A 351 1.92 -8.65 27.00
CA ASN A 351 2.16 -7.55 27.93
C ASN A 351 3.52 -6.86 27.65
N ARG A 352 4.59 -7.62 27.42
CA ARG A 352 5.89 -7.04 27.04
C ARG A 352 5.80 -6.22 25.76
N LEU A 353 5.12 -6.74 24.75
CA LEU A 353 4.92 -6.02 23.49
C LEU A 353 4.12 -4.73 23.68
N ARG A 354 3.05 -4.78 24.47
CA ARG A 354 2.27 -3.61 24.87
C ARG A 354 3.15 -2.57 25.57
N ASP A 355 3.98 -2.96 26.51
CA ASP A 355 4.80 -2.06 27.31
C ASP A 355 5.88 -1.37 26.46
N GLU A 356 6.49 -2.09 25.51
CA GLU A 356 7.40 -1.51 24.51
C GLU A 356 6.69 -0.48 23.62
N ILE A 357 5.50 -0.82 23.14
CA ILE A 357 4.70 0.10 22.31
C ILE A 357 4.32 1.34 23.11
N TYR A 358 3.90 1.18 24.36
CA TYR A 358 3.59 2.31 25.24
C TYR A 358 4.80 3.23 25.41
N ALA A 359 5.95 2.68 25.77
CA ALA A 359 7.17 3.44 25.97
C ALA A 359 7.64 4.20 24.72
N ALA A 360 7.36 3.66 23.54
CA ALA A 360 7.70 4.29 22.27
C ALA A 360 6.72 5.39 21.83
N LEU A 361 5.44 5.25 22.16
CA LEU A 361 4.41 6.15 21.66
C LEU A 361 4.06 7.27 22.64
N HIS A 362 4.16 7.03 23.95
CA HIS A 362 3.75 7.98 24.96
C HIS A 362 4.77 9.13 25.11
N GLU A 363 4.31 10.35 24.90
CA GLU A 363 5.10 11.59 24.94
C GLU A 363 4.78 12.45 26.17
N GLY A 364 3.93 11.97 27.07
CA GLY A 364 3.61 12.64 28.32
C GLY A 364 4.74 12.54 29.34
N GLY A 365 4.76 13.45 30.32
CA GLY A 365 5.79 13.48 31.36
C GLY A 365 5.66 12.40 32.45
N VAL A 366 4.58 11.61 32.45
CA VAL A 366 4.34 10.58 33.49
C VAL A 366 4.19 9.22 32.83
N HIS A 367 5.17 8.35 33.10
CA HIS A 367 5.24 6.96 32.57
C HIS A 367 4.77 5.92 33.60
N SER A 368 3.78 6.23 34.42
CA SER A 368 3.34 5.39 35.55
C SER A 368 2.77 4.02 35.16
N TRP A 369 2.52 3.78 33.90
CA TRP A 369 1.90 2.53 33.41
C TRP A 369 2.89 1.39 33.18
N ALA A 370 4.14 1.71 32.86
CA ALA A 370 5.21 0.71 32.67
C ALA A 370 5.73 0.09 34.00
N ALA A 371 5.24 0.58 35.14
CA ALA A 371 5.72 0.20 36.47
C ALA A 371 4.76 -0.71 37.26
N ARG A 372 3.71 -1.30 36.64
CA ARG A 372 2.76 -2.18 37.34
C ARG A 372 2.66 -3.55 36.69
#